data_b65d8881b227c14c8033e06a23f85143
#
_entry.id   b65d8881b227c14c8033e06a23f85143
#
_cell.length_a   1.000
_cell.length_b   1.000
_cell.length_c   1.000
_cell.angle_alpha   90.00
_cell.angle_beta   90.00
_cell.angle_gamma   90.00
#
_symmetry.space_group_name_H-M   'P 1'
#
loop_
_entity.id
_entity.type
_entity.pdbx_description
1 polymer ?
#
loop_
_entity_poly.entity_id
_entity_poly.type
_entity_poly.pdbx_seq_one_letter_code
_entity_poly.pdbx_strand_id
1 'polypeptide(L)'
;MYVYIKQLGIVCLLCWLGLSCTLQRTEHPALRQAGYLMEEHADSAFSLLKSISSLTGMSPEDKAGYALLLAEAADKNGYSLLPCDSLLNFALHVYHEEAKEHAIALLYKGKVQQEMENYADALKSYRMALEILSAYPCEFYWKGFVYNMLGGLYGKQNLYAQAKDMYVKACYNDSLARHNRHFISSLSNLGVAYIGYGNIDSAFICQQRALQLSLSTDSFLLHSLYGNIGDLCGRTGRTSIAITCLKRAYVACRLR
;
A
#
# COMPACT_ATOMS: atom_id res chain seq x y z
N MET A 1 -34.04 -16.29 -50.32
CA MET A 1 -34.07 -16.01 -48.86
C MET A 1 -33.14 -16.92 -48.06
N TYR A 2 -33.12 -18.25 -48.28
CA TYR A 2 -32.25 -19.20 -47.54
C TYR A 2 -30.74 -19.03 -47.78
N VAL A 3 -30.29 -18.56 -48.94
CA VAL A 3 -28.87 -18.36 -49.27
C VAL A 3 -28.30 -17.15 -48.56
N TYR A 4 -29.09 -16.08 -48.37
CA TYR A 4 -28.65 -14.88 -47.66
C TYR A 4 -28.46 -15.10 -46.14
N ILE A 5 -29.30 -15.95 -45.55
CA ILE A 5 -29.19 -16.29 -44.12
C ILE A 5 -27.92 -17.11 -43.83
N LYS A 6 -27.52 -18.03 -44.74
CA LYS A 6 -26.28 -18.78 -44.63
C LYS A 6 -25.03 -17.89 -44.76
N GLN A 7 -25.07 -16.92 -45.68
CA GLN A 7 -23.92 -15.98 -45.83
C GLN A 7 -23.79 -15.04 -44.64
N LEU A 8 -24.91 -14.56 -44.07
CA LEU A 8 -24.86 -13.72 -42.84
C LEU A 8 -24.31 -14.50 -41.64
N GLY A 9 -24.68 -15.78 -41.48
CA GLY A 9 -24.20 -16.67 -40.44
C GLY A 9 -22.67 -16.90 -40.52
N ILE A 10 -22.13 -17.06 -41.73
CA ILE A 10 -20.70 -17.28 -41.94
C ILE A 10 -19.89 -16.00 -41.68
N VAL A 11 -20.42 -14.83 -42.06
CA VAL A 11 -19.78 -13.53 -41.76
C VAL A 11 -19.76 -13.24 -40.26
N CYS A 12 -20.85 -13.52 -39.54
CA CYS A 12 -20.85 -13.38 -38.07
C CYS A 12 -19.89 -14.36 -37.38
N LEU A 13 -19.76 -15.61 -37.88
CA LEU A 13 -18.83 -16.59 -37.31
C LEU A 13 -17.36 -16.17 -37.56
N LEU A 14 -17.06 -15.60 -38.71
CA LEU A 14 -15.73 -15.09 -39.03
C LEU A 14 -15.39 -13.82 -38.23
N CYS A 15 -16.35 -12.95 -37.93
CA CYS A 15 -16.17 -11.83 -37.03
C CYS A 15 -15.92 -12.29 -35.57
N TRP A 16 -16.56 -13.39 -35.13
CA TRP A 16 -16.31 -13.96 -33.78
C TRP A 16 -14.95 -14.64 -33.65
N LEU A 17 -14.43 -15.24 -34.74
CA LEU A 17 -13.08 -15.83 -34.74
C LEU A 17 -11.95 -14.80 -34.92
N GLY A 18 -12.26 -13.62 -35.47
CA GLY A 18 -11.29 -12.53 -35.63
C GLY A 18 -11.07 -11.70 -34.36
N LEU A 19 -11.95 -11.78 -33.37
CA LEU A 19 -11.85 -11.03 -32.10
C LEU A 19 -11.19 -11.80 -30.96
N SER A 20 -10.71 -13.03 -31.17
CA SER A 20 -10.03 -13.86 -30.17
C SER A 20 -8.50 -13.79 -30.21
N CYS A 21 -7.91 -12.92 -31.01
CA CYS A 21 -6.48 -12.60 -30.90
C CYS A 21 -6.30 -11.37 -30.01
N THR A 22 -6.81 -11.38 -28.78
CA THR A 22 -6.10 -10.72 -27.72
C THR A 22 -4.81 -11.51 -27.55
N LEU A 23 -3.70 -10.98 -28.10
CA LEU A 23 -2.37 -11.39 -27.66
C LEU A 23 -2.43 -11.39 -26.14
N GLN A 24 -2.48 -12.57 -25.52
CA GLN A 24 -2.18 -12.71 -24.10
C GLN A 24 -0.73 -12.26 -24.00
N ARG A 25 -0.57 -10.99 -23.66
CA ARG A 25 0.73 -10.41 -23.40
C ARG A 25 1.30 -11.20 -22.22
N THR A 26 2.24 -12.08 -22.51
CA THR A 26 2.87 -12.89 -21.46
C THR A 26 3.77 -11.96 -20.67
N GLU A 27 3.31 -11.59 -19.47
CA GLU A 27 4.13 -10.90 -18.49
C GLU A 27 5.46 -11.64 -18.28
N HIS A 28 6.55 -10.89 -18.12
CA HIS A 28 7.86 -11.48 -17.88
C HIS A 28 7.83 -12.47 -16.71
N PRO A 29 8.31 -13.73 -16.85
CA PRO A 29 8.11 -14.80 -15.86
C PRO A 29 8.58 -14.41 -14.45
N ALA A 30 9.71 -13.71 -14.33
CA ALA A 30 10.24 -13.28 -13.04
C ALA A 30 9.33 -12.22 -12.36
N LEU A 31 8.64 -11.35 -13.13
CA LEU A 31 7.71 -10.38 -12.56
C LEU A 31 6.47 -11.07 -11.99
N ARG A 32 5.96 -12.05 -12.71
CA ARG A 32 4.84 -12.87 -12.23
C ARG A 32 5.21 -13.61 -10.95
N GLN A 33 6.38 -14.23 -10.90
CA GLN A 33 6.88 -14.91 -9.72
C GLN A 33 7.07 -13.94 -8.53
N ALA A 34 7.63 -12.75 -8.77
CA ALA A 34 7.76 -11.73 -7.75
C ALA A 34 6.40 -11.29 -7.19
N GLY A 35 5.39 -11.13 -8.06
CA GLY A 35 4.02 -10.83 -7.66
C GLY A 35 3.41 -11.89 -6.72
N TYR A 36 3.61 -13.18 -7.00
CA TYR A 36 3.15 -14.27 -6.11
C TYR A 36 3.87 -14.26 -4.75
N LEU A 37 5.15 -13.91 -4.72
CA LEU A 37 5.92 -13.85 -3.47
C LEU A 37 5.59 -12.61 -2.62
N MET A 38 4.99 -11.58 -3.20
CA MET A 38 4.88 -10.24 -2.59
C MET A 38 4.15 -10.24 -1.24
N GLU A 39 3.13 -11.08 -1.06
CA GLU A 39 2.33 -11.06 0.17
C GLU A 39 3.00 -11.78 1.34
N GLU A 40 3.61 -12.93 1.10
CA GLU A 40 4.15 -13.79 2.16
C GLU A 40 5.67 -13.70 2.31
N HIS A 41 6.36 -13.42 1.20
CA HIS A 41 7.83 -13.47 1.09
C HIS A 41 8.36 -12.24 0.34
N ALA A 42 8.05 -11.04 0.84
CA ALA A 42 8.45 -9.78 0.19
C ALA A 42 9.99 -9.62 0.07
N ASP A 43 10.76 -10.20 0.99
CA ASP A 43 12.22 -10.28 0.95
C ASP A 43 12.72 -11.10 -0.25
N SER A 44 12.09 -12.25 -0.48
CA SER A 44 12.37 -13.11 -1.63
C SER A 44 11.94 -12.45 -2.94
N ALA A 45 10.78 -11.75 -2.95
CA ALA A 45 10.35 -10.96 -4.09
C ALA A 45 11.37 -9.86 -4.42
N PHE A 46 11.84 -9.12 -3.41
CA PHE A 46 12.85 -8.09 -3.59
C PHE A 46 14.16 -8.65 -4.14
N SER A 47 14.63 -9.77 -3.57
CA SER A 47 15.86 -10.44 -4.02
C SER A 47 15.74 -10.93 -5.46
N LEU A 48 14.60 -11.52 -5.84
CA LEU A 48 14.32 -11.95 -7.20
C LEU A 48 14.33 -10.77 -8.19
N LEU A 49 13.66 -9.67 -7.86
CA LEU A 49 13.63 -8.47 -8.71
C LEU A 49 15.03 -7.87 -8.86
N LYS A 50 15.81 -7.80 -7.79
CA LYS A 50 17.20 -7.32 -7.83
C LYS A 50 18.14 -8.23 -8.61
N SER A 51 17.83 -9.52 -8.76
CA SER A 51 18.62 -10.46 -9.54
C SER A 51 18.47 -10.27 -11.05
N ILE A 52 17.47 -9.51 -11.50
CA ILE A 52 17.31 -9.16 -12.92
C ILE A 52 18.44 -8.21 -13.31
N SER A 53 19.45 -8.77 -13.97
CA SER A 53 20.70 -8.06 -14.32
C SER A 53 20.51 -6.97 -15.36
N SER A 54 19.49 -7.07 -16.20
CA SER A 54 19.20 -6.08 -17.24
C SER A 54 17.72 -6.06 -17.60
N LEU A 55 17.19 -4.86 -17.72
CA LEU A 55 15.85 -4.63 -18.26
C LEU A 55 15.85 -4.52 -19.80
N THR A 56 17.02 -4.70 -20.44
CA THR A 56 17.15 -4.64 -21.90
C THR A 56 16.36 -5.79 -22.52
N GLY A 57 15.51 -5.48 -23.49
CA GLY A 57 14.64 -6.48 -24.13
C GLY A 57 13.27 -6.68 -23.48
N MET A 58 13.04 -6.17 -22.28
CA MET A 58 11.68 -6.10 -21.72
C MET A 58 10.84 -5.08 -22.46
N SER A 59 9.53 -5.35 -22.57
CA SER A 59 8.56 -4.37 -23.08
C SER A 59 8.50 -3.14 -22.16
N PRO A 60 8.05 -1.97 -22.64
CA PRO A 60 7.85 -0.80 -21.79
C PRO A 60 6.96 -1.10 -20.58
N GLU A 61 5.92 -1.90 -20.76
CA GLU A 61 4.96 -2.25 -19.72
C GLU A 61 5.56 -3.24 -18.71
N ASP A 62 6.38 -4.21 -19.15
CA ASP A 62 7.10 -5.07 -18.20
C ASP A 62 8.10 -4.27 -17.36
N LYS A 63 8.77 -3.28 -17.96
CA LYS A 63 9.65 -2.37 -17.22
C LYS A 63 8.87 -1.53 -16.20
N ALA A 64 7.69 -1.05 -16.59
CA ALA A 64 6.80 -0.30 -15.68
C ALA A 64 6.27 -1.22 -14.56
N GLY A 65 5.87 -2.46 -14.88
CA GLY A 65 5.50 -3.46 -13.89
C GLY A 65 6.63 -3.80 -12.93
N TYR A 66 7.86 -3.95 -13.45
CA TYR A 66 9.06 -4.11 -12.63
C TYR A 66 9.23 -2.95 -11.64
N ALA A 67 9.04 -1.70 -12.09
CA ALA A 67 9.17 -0.53 -11.24
C ALA A 67 8.19 -0.56 -10.06
N LEU A 68 6.92 -0.92 -10.31
CA LEU A 68 5.90 -1.03 -9.27
C LEU A 68 6.22 -2.16 -8.28
N LEU A 69 6.53 -3.35 -8.78
CA LEU A 69 6.87 -4.50 -7.93
C LEU A 69 8.12 -4.24 -7.10
N LEU A 70 9.15 -3.61 -7.68
CA LEU A 70 10.36 -3.28 -6.94
C LEU A 70 10.09 -2.26 -5.82
N ALA A 71 9.28 -1.23 -6.10
CA ALA A 71 8.90 -0.24 -5.11
C ALA A 71 8.05 -0.87 -3.99
N GLU A 72 7.09 -1.75 -4.33
CA GLU A 72 6.29 -2.47 -3.34
C GLU A 72 7.15 -3.39 -2.48
N ALA A 73 8.03 -4.18 -3.09
CA ALA A 73 8.92 -5.07 -2.36
C ALA A 73 9.90 -4.29 -1.46
N ALA A 74 10.44 -3.18 -1.92
CA ALA A 74 11.30 -2.30 -1.12
C ALA A 74 10.54 -1.74 0.08
N ASP A 75 9.31 -1.26 -0.13
CA ASP A 75 8.47 -0.72 0.92
C ASP A 75 8.10 -1.75 1.99
N LYS A 76 7.65 -2.94 1.57
CA LYS A 76 7.31 -4.04 2.49
C LYS A 76 8.50 -4.51 3.34
N ASN A 77 9.72 -4.36 2.83
CA ASN A 77 10.97 -4.67 3.55
C ASN A 77 11.53 -3.48 4.34
N GLY A 78 10.90 -2.30 4.28
CA GLY A 78 11.37 -1.11 4.96
C GLY A 78 12.63 -0.48 4.35
N TYR A 79 12.92 -0.76 3.09
CA TYR A 79 14.02 -0.14 2.35
C TYR A 79 13.61 1.24 1.82
N SER A 80 14.60 2.11 1.59
CA SER A 80 14.37 3.41 0.95
C SER A 80 13.86 3.24 -0.47
N LEU A 81 12.90 4.08 -0.85
CA LEU A 81 12.34 4.14 -2.20
C LEU A 81 13.06 5.12 -3.12
N LEU A 82 14.02 5.90 -2.60
CA LEU A 82 14.79 6.85 -3.41
C LEU A 82 15.42 6.22 -4.68
N PRO A 83 15.97 4.98 -4.62
CA PRO A 83 16.49 4.32 -5.83
C PRO A 83 15.43 3.98 -6.87
N CYS A 84 14.14 3.95 -6.50
CA CYS A 84 13.05 3.66 -7.41
C CYS A 84 12.53 4.89 -8.17
N ASP A 85 13.00 6.11 -7.85
CA ASP A 85 12.43 7.36 -8.37
C ASP A 85 12.38 7.43 -9.89
N SER A 86 13.48 7.15 -10.57
CA SER A 86 13.54 7.18 -12.04
C SER A 86 12.67 6.12 -12.69
N LEU A 87 12.58 4.93 -12.07
CA LEU A 87 11.73 3.83 -12.55
C LEU A 87 10.25 4.16 -12.37
N LEU A 88 9.86 4.80 -11.27
CA LEU A 88 8.49 5.25 -11.04
C LEU A 88 8.09 6.37 -12.00
N ASN A 89 9.00 7.31 -12.30
CA ASN A 89 8.75 8.31 -13.34
C ASN A 89 8.54 7.66 -14.72
N PHE A 90 9.33 6.62 -15.06
CA PHE A 90 9.12 5.84 -16.27
C PHE A 90 7.76 5.14 -16.26
N ALA A 91 7.36 4.51 -15.15
CA ALA A 91 6.05 3.85 -15.02
C ALA A 91 4.89 4.84 -15.20
N LEU A 92 4.98 6.04 -14.62
CA LEU A 92 4.00 7.13 -14.80
C LEU A 92 3.88 7.58 -16.27
N HIS A 93 4.94 7.46 -17.05
CA HIS A 93 4.91 7.79 -18.48
C HIS A 93 4.32 6.67 -19.34
N VAL A 94 4.49 5.42 -18.92
CA VAL A 94 4.00 4.25 -19.67
C VAL A 94 2.54 3.96 -19.41
N TYR A 95 2.09 4.02 -18.16
CA TYR A 95 0.71 3.73 -17.82
C TYR A 95 -0.22 4.89 -18.16
N HIS A 96 -1.37 4.58 -18.75
CA HIS A 96 -2.41 5.56 -19.03
C HIS A 96 -2.86 6.25 -17.73
N GLU A 97 -3.11 7.55 -17.77
CA GLU A 97 -3.40 8.38 -16.59
C GLU A 97 -4.62 7.90 -15.77
N GLU A 98 -5.57 7.23 -16.39
CA GLU A 98 -6.74 6.66 -15.71
C GLU A 98 -6.53 5.23 -15.21
N ALA A 99 -5.40 4.60 -15.53
CA ALA A 99 -5.13 3.22 -15.16
C ALA A 99 -4.86 3.07 -13.65
N LYS A 100 -5.29 1.95 -13.08
CA LYS A 100 -5.00 1.61 -11.68
C LYS A 100 -3.49 1.60 -11.40
N GLU A 101 -2.70 1.07 -12.31
CA GLU A 101 -1.25 0.99 -12.23
C GLU A 101 -0.61 2.39 -12.16
N HIS A 102 -1.19 3.38 -12.86
CA HIS A 102 -0.76 4.78 -12.76
C HIS A 102 -1.02 5.33 -11.34
N ALA A 103 -2.17 5.01 -10.74
CA ALA A 103 -2.46 5.38 -9.35
C ALA A 103 -1.48 4.74 -8.35
N ILE A 104 -1.08 3.48 -8.57
CA ILE A 104 -0.08 2.80 -7.74
C ILE A 104 1.30 3.46 -7.92
N ALA A 105 1.68 3.82 -9.15
CA ALA A 105 2.91 4.55 -9.41
C ALA A 105 2.92 5.92 -8.70
N LEU A 106 1.81 6.66 -8.73
CA LEU A 106 1.63 7.92 -8.00
C LEU A 106 1.74 7.73 -6.49
N LEU A 107 1.19 6.64 -5.93
CA LEU A 107 1.32 6.31 -4.52
C LEU A 107 2.81 6.16 -4.13
N TYR A 108 3.56 5.33 -4.85
CA TYR A 108 4.98 5.13 -4.55
C TYR A 108 5.84 6.36 -4.87
N LYS A 109 5.49 7.14 -5.91
CA LYS A 109 6.11 8.45 -6.16
C LYS A 109 5.90 9.41 -4.99
N GLY A 110 4.68 9.46 -4.44
CA GLY A 110 4.38 10.24 -3.25
C GLY A 110 5.22 9.81 -2.03
N LYS A 111 5.49 8.52 -1.86
CA LYS A 111 6.38 8.03 -0.80
C LYS A 111 7.83 8.46 -1.03
N VAL A 112 8.35 8.39 -2.26
CA VAL A 112 9.67 8.93 -2.61
C VAL A 112 9.76 10.42 -2.28
N GLN A 113 8.76 11.21 -2.69
CA GLN A 113 8.69 12.64 -2.41
C GLN A 113 8.64 12.93 -0.90
N GLN A 114 7.98 12.07 -0.13
CA GLN A 114 7.94 12.15 1.33
C GLN A 114 9.29 11.83 1.97
N GLU A 115 10.06 10.87 1.43
CA GLU A 115 11.44 10.60 1.85
C GLU A 115 12.38 11.78 1.52
N MET A 116 12.12 12.49 0.41
CA MET A 116 12.80 13.73 0.03
C MET A 116 12.34 14.96 0.83
N GLU A 117 11.43 14.78 1.78
CA GLU A 117 10.78 15.87 2.55
C GLU A 117 9.97 16.86 1.69
N ASN A 118 9.70 16.51 0.45
CA ASN A 118 8.83 17.29 -0.44
C ASN A 118 7.36 16.95 -0.20
N TYR A 119 6.83 17.41 0.94
CA TYR A 119 5.48 17.06 1.40
C TYR A 119 4.36 17.64 0.53
N ALA A 120 4.60 18.76 -0.15
CA ALA A 120 3.61 19.38 -1.03
C ALA A 120 3.35 18.50 -2.27
N ASP A 121 4.42 18.03 -2.93
CA ASP A 121 4.29 17.13 -4.07
C ASP A 121 3.79 15.75 -3.66
N ALA A 122 4.22 15.22 -2.50
CA ALA A 122 3.70 13.98 -1.96
C ALA A 122 2.18 14.05 -1.76
N LEU A 123 1.66 15.14 -1.18
CA LEU A 123 0.23 15.37 -1.00
C LEU A 123 -0.51 15.38 -2.34
N LYS A 124 0.05 16.04 -3.36
CA LYS A 124 -0.50 16.08 -4.71
C LYS A 124 -0.56 14.68 -5.31
N SER A 125 0.54 13.94 -5.27
CA SER A 125 0.62 12.57 -5.81
C SER A 125 -0.40 11.63 -5.15
N TYR A 126 -0.55 11.67 -3.81
CA TYR A 126 -1.54 10.86 -3.11
C TYR A 126 -2.99 11.25 -3.46
N ARG A 127 -3.29 12.54 -3.63
CA ARG A 127 -4.64 12.97 -4.03
C ARG A 127 -4.97 12.50 -5.44
N MET A 128 -4.05 12.64 -6.39
CA MET A 128 -4.23 12.15 -7.76
C MET A 128 -4.44 10.62 -7.77
N ALA A 129 -3.67 9.87 -6.98
CA ALA A 129 -3.87 8.43 -6.84
C ALA A 129 -5.29 8.08 -6.35
N LEU A 130 -5.82 8.80 -5.33
CA LEU A 130 -7.19 8.58 -4.85
C LEU A 130 -8.25 8.94 -5.88
N GLU A 131 -8.04 10.01 -6.65
CA GLU A 131 -8.96 10.42 -7.70
C GLU A 131 -9.11 9.30 -8.74
N ILE A 132 -8.00 8.77 -9.24
CA ILE A 132 -8.01 7.64 -10.17
C ILE A 132 -8.65 6.40 -9.52
N LEU A 133 -8.24 6.04 -8.30
CA LEU A 133 -8.78 4.88 -7.58
C LEU A 133 -10.29 5.02 -7.28
N SER A 134 -10.87 6.22 -7.34
CA SER A 134 -12.31 6.41 -7.16
C SER A 134 -13.12 5.68 -8.24
N ALA A 135 -12.60 5.56 -9.46
CA ALA A 135 -13.19 4.82 -10.56
C ALA A 135 -13.14 3.28 -10.37
N TYR A 136 -12.37 2.80 -9.41
CA TYR A 136 -12.19 1.37 -9.11
C TYR A 136 -12.82 1.00 -7.77
N PRO A 137 -14.12 0.66 -7.70
CA PRO A 137 -14.85 0.52 -6.43
C PRO A 137 -14.30 -0.56 -5.51
N CYS A 138 -13.71 -1.64 -6.04
CA CYS A 138 -13.21 -2.78 -5.28
C CYS A 138 -11.72 -2.70 -4.88
N GLU A 139 -11.00 -1.64 -5.24
CA GLU A 139 -9.59 -1.46 -4.91
C GLU A 139 -9.38 -0.92 -3.49
N PHE A 140 -9.96 -1.60 -2.51
CA PHE A 140 -9.92 -1.20 -1.12
C PHE A 140 -8.51 -1.17 -0.53
N TYR A 141 -7.65 -2.14 -0.91
CA TYR A 141 -6.26 -2.21 -0.45
C TYR A 141 -5.50 -0.92 -0.77
N TRP A 142 -5.49 -0.52 -2.04
CA TRP A 142 -4.76 0.66 -2.48
C TRP A 142 -5.36 1.96 -1.93
N LYS A 143 -6.70 2.05 -1.85
CA LYS A 143 -7.38 3.20 -1.23
C LYS A 143 -7.00 3.33 0.25
N GLY A 144 -7.04 2.23 1.00
CA GLY A 144 -6.63 2.20 2.41
C GLY A 144 -5.19 2.67 2.57
N PHE A 145 -4.30 2.17 1.72
CA PHE A 145 -2.89 2.54 1.76
C PHE A 145 -2.68 4.05 1.49
N VAL A 146 -3.31 4.61 0.45
CA VAL A 146 -3.20 6.05 0.15
C VAL A 146 -3.77 6.90 1.28
N TYR A 147 -4.92 6.52 1.87
CA TYR A 147 -5.47 7.23 3.02
C TYR A 147 -4.53 7.19 4.23
N ASN A 148 -3.86 6.07 4.46
CA ASN A 148 -2.86 5.95 5.52
C ASN A 148 -1.68 6.92 5.29
N MET A 149 -1.18 7.01 4.06
CA MET A 149 -0.10 7.95 3.71
C MET A 149 -0.52 9.42 3.89
N LEU A 150 -1.73 9.78 3.46
CA LEU A 150 -2.29 11.12 3.68
C LEU A 150 -2.42 11.43 5.17
N GLY A 151 -2.90 10.48 5.97
CA GLY A 151 -2.96 10.62 7.43
C GLY A 151 -1.59 10.90 8.04
N GLY A 152 -0.55 10.21 7.57
CA GLY A 152 0.83 10.42 8.00
C GLY A 152 1.36 11.82 7.65
N LEU A 153 1.07 12.32 6.44
CA LEU A 153 1.45 13.68 6.04
C LEU A 153 0.78 14.75 6.91
N TYR A 154 -0.53 14.62 7.15
CA TYR A 154 -1.24 15.55 8.03
C TYR A 154 -0.74 15.47 9.47
N GLY A 155 -0.44 14.26 9.97
CA GLY A 155 0.14 14.07 11.30
C GLY A 155 1.49 14.77 11.47
N LYS A 156 2.38 14.68 10.47
CA LYS A 156 3.68 15.40 10.45
C LYS A 156 3.53 16.92 10.50
N GLN A 157 2.42 17.44 9.97
CA GLN A 157 2.10 18.87 9.99
C GLN A 157 1.30 19.28 11.25
N ASN A 158 1.11 18.37 12.22
CA ASN A 158 0.28 18.56 13.40
C ASN A 158 -1.21 18.84 13.10
N LEU A 159 -1.67 18.52 11.91
CA LEU A 159 -3.06 18.63 11.48
C LEU A 159 -3.84 17.37 11.92
N TYR A 160 -3.91 17.16 13.24
CA TYR A 160 -4.39 15.90 13.81
C TYR A 160 -5.86 15.59 13.51
N ALA A 161 -6.70 16.61 13.33
CA ALA A 161 -8.10 16.41 12.92
C ALA A 161 -8.16 15.79 11.51
N GLN A 162 -7.41 16.33 10.56
CA GLN A 162 -7.33 15.79 9.19
C GLN A 162 -6.65 14.42 9.18
N ALA A 163 -5.58 14.23 9.94
CA ALA A 163 -4.90 12.95 10.09
C ALA A 163 -5.86 11.86 10.57
N LYS A 164 -6.64 12.14 11.64
CA LYS A 164 -7.67 11.24 12.16
C LYS A 164 -8.68 10.85 11.08
N ASP A 165 -9.21 11.81 10.32
CA ASP A 165 -10.22 11.55 9.29
C ASP A 165 -9.67 10.65 8.17
N MET A 166 -8.40 10.85 7.79
CA MET A 166 -7.74 9.97 6.81
C MET A 166 -7.52 8.56 7.36
N TYR A 167 -7.07 8.43 8.60
CA TYR A 167 -6.87 7.10 9.20
C TYR A 167 -8.17 6.35 9.44
N VAL A 168 -9.30 7.03 9.72
CA VAL A 168 -10.62 6.39 9.78
C VAL A 168 -10.97 5.80 8.40
N LYS A 169 -10.76 6.56 7.31
CA LYS A 169 -10.98 6.07 5.95
C LYS A 169 -10.02 4.92 5.60
N ALA A 170 -8.77 4.97 6.06
CA ALA A 170 -7.81 3.88 5.89
C ALA A 170 -8.32 2.61 6.58
N CYS A 171 -8.68 2.67 7.87
CA CYS A 171 -9.23 1.54 8.62
C CYS A 171 -10.47 0.92 7.94
N TYR A 172 -11.38 1.77 7.43
CA TYR A 172 -12.55 1.29 6.71
C TYR A 172 -12.17 0.48 5.46
N ASN A 173 -11.30 1.03 4.61
CA ASN A 173 -10.87 0.37 3.39
C ASN A 173 -10.04 -0.90 3.67
N ASP A 174 -9.11 -0.86 4.62
CA ASP A 174 -8.29 -2.01 5.01
C ASP A 174 -9.15 -3.16 5.55
N SER A 175 -10.22 -2.85 6.28
CA SER A 175 -11.18 -3.87 6.75
C SER A 175 -11.93 -4.54 5.61
N LEU A 176 -12.33 -3.80 4.58
CA LEU A 176 -12.96 -4.33 3.36
C LEU A 176 -11.99 -5.13 2.50
N ALA A 177 -10.73 -4.70 2.44
CA ALA A 177 -9.66 -5.43 1.77
C ALA A 177 -9.29 -6.75 2.49
N ARG A 178 -9.73 -6.94 3.74
CA ARG A 178 -9.37 -8.06 4.63
C ARG A 178 -7.86 -8.17 4.82
N HIS A 179 -7.14 -7.06 4.75
CA HIS A 179 -5.69 -7.00 4.88
C HIS A 179 -5.30 -6.65 6.32
N ASN A 180 -5.15 -7.67 7.17
CA ASN A 180 -4.94 -7.53 8.61
C ASN A 180 -3.75 -6.63 8.97
N ARG A 181 -2.61 -6.78 8.29
CA ARG A 181 -1.39 -6.00 8.59
C ARG A 181 -1.61 -4.49 8.38
N HIS A 182 -2.23 -4.08 7.26
CA HIS A 182 -2.57 -2.69 7.01
C HIS A 182 -3.60 -2.18 8.01
N PHE A 183 -4.64 -2.96 8.29
CA PHE A 183 -5.67 -2.59 9.25
C PHE A 183 -5.09 -2.34 10.66
N ILE A 184 -4.19 -3.20 11.14
CA ILE A 184 -3.48 -3.01 12.42
C ILE A 184 -2.66 -1.73 12.40
N SER A 185 -1.92 -1.48 11.31
CA SER A 185 -1.12 -0.26 11.14
C SER A 185 -2.00 0.99 11.15
N SER A 186 -3.10 0.99 10.40
CA SER A 186 -4.05 2.12 10.34
C SER A 186 -4.73 2.39 11.67
N LEU A 187 -5.10 1.33 12.43
CA LEU A 187 -5.61 1.47 13.80
C LEU A 187 -4.57 2.09 14.74
N SER A 188 -3.33 1.64 14.67
CA SER A 188 -2.25 2.20 15.49
C SER A 188 -2.02 3.67 15.18
N ASN A 189 -1.95 4.03 13.90
CA ASN A 189 -1.77 5.40 13.43
C ASN A 189 -2.97 6.29 13.82
N LEU A 190 -4.20 5.75 13.75
CA LEU A 190 -5.40 6.43 14.23
C LEU A 190 -5.30 6.72 15.74
N GLY A 191 -4.82 5.77 16.52
CA GLY A 191 -4.55 5.97 17.95
C GLY A 191 -3.54 7.09 18.20
N VAL A 192 -2.46 7.16 17.43
CA VAL A 192 -1.48 8.25 17.51
C VAL A 192 -2.11 9.60 17.13
N ALA A 193 -2.94 9.64 16.08
CA ALA A 193 -3.66 10.86 15.71
C ALA A 193 -4.63 11.33 16.81
N TYR A 194 -5.31 10.39 17.51
CA TYR A 194 -6.14 10.73 18.66
C TYR A 194 -5.35 11.32 19.83
N ILE A 195 -4.09 10.88 20.06
CA ILE A 195 -3.23 11.50 21.07
C ILE A 195 -2.98 12.97 20.72
N GLY A 196 -2.58 13.25 19.47
CA GLY A 196 -2.35 14.62 19.01
C GLY A 196 -3.62 15.48 19.02
N TYR A 197 -4.78 14.86 18.76
CA TYR A 197 -6.08 15.52 18.84
C TYR A 197 -6.58 15.75 20.27
N GLY A 198 -5.94 15.16 21.28
CA GLY A 198 -6.29 15.29 22.69
C GLY A 198 -7.34 14.30 23.20
N ASN A 199 -7.73 13.30 22.40
CA ASN A 199 -8.70 12.27 22.82
C ASN A 199 -7.97 10.98 23.26
N ILE A 200 -7.55 10.96 24.53
CA ILE A 200 -6.76 9.87 25.10
C ILE A 200 -7.53 8.55 25.17
N ASP A 201 -8.84 8.59 25.45
CA ASP A 201 -9.66 7.38 25.57
C ASP A 201 -9.80 6.67 24.21
N SER A 202 -10.10 7.41 23.15
CA SER A 202 -10.14 6.85 21.79
C SER A 202 -8.78 6.34 21.33
N ALA A 203 -7.69 7.02 21.71
CA ALA A 203 -6.34 6.54 21.42
C ALA A 203 -6.09 5.18 22.09
N PHE A 204 -6.48 5.04 23.35
CA PHE A 204 -6.29 3.80 24.10
C PHE A 204 -7.08 2.63 23.47
N ILE A 205 -8.33 2.86 23.09
CA ILE A 205 -9.17 1.86 22.42
C ILE A 205 -8.53 1.41 21.11
N CYS A 206 -8.06 2.35 20.26
CA CYS A 206 -7.40 2.03 19.00
C CYS A 206 -6.13 1.19 19.22
N GLN A 207 -5.25 1.59 20.15
CA GLN A 207 -4.02 0.88 20.42
C GLN A 207 -4.27 -0.52 21.01
N GLN A 208 -5.23 -0.67 21.92
CA GLN A 208 -5.59 -1.98 22.46
C GLN A 208 -6.14 -2.90 21.37
N ARG A 209 -7.01 -2.39 20.49
CA ARG A 209 -7.57 -3.19 19.40
C ARG A 209 -6.48 -3.62 18.42
N ALA A 210 -5.57 -2.71 18.05
CA ALA A 210 -4.44 -3.02 17.20
C ALA A 210 -3.52 -4.09 17.85
N LEU A 211 -3.24 -3.98 19.16
CA LEU A 211 -2.45 -4.95 19.90
C LEU A 211 -3.12 -6.33 19.91
N GLN A 212 -4.42 -6.40 20.20
CA GLN A 212 -5.17 -7.65 20.22
C GLN A 212 -5.11 -8.38 18.89
N LEU A 213 -5.28 -7.65 17.78
CA LEU A 213 -5.19 -8.19 16.43
C LEU A 213 -3.75 -8.64 16.10
N SER A 214 -2.74 -7.84 16.46
CA SER A 214 -1.34 -8.16 16.21
C SER A 214 -0.89 -9.43 16.94
N LEU A 215 -1.37 -9.67 18.15
CA LEU A 215 -1.08 -10.89 18.92
C LEU A 215 -1.67 -12.16 18.28
N SER A 216 -2.75 -12.02 17.51
CA SER A 216 -3.43 -13.15 16.86
C SER A 216 -2.98 -13.40 15.43
N THR A 217 -2.32 -12.45 14.77
CA THR A 217 -2.02 -12.53 13.33
C THR A 217 -0.54 -12.36 12.99
N ASP A 218 0.11 -11.34 13.53
CA ASP A 218 1.49 -10.98 13.15
C ASP A 218 2.17 -10.16 14.24
N SER A 219 3.32 -10.63 14.73
CA SER A 219 4.12 -9.94 15.74
C SER A 219 4.83 -8.67 15.24
N PHE A 220 4.72 -8.33 13.97
CA PHE A 220 5.49 -7.28 13.30
C PHE A 220 5.43 -5.91 14.00
N LEU A 221 4.25 -5.50 14.47
CA LEU A 221 4.02 -4.19 15.08
C LEU A 221 4.07 -4.19 16.61
N LEU A 222 4.32 -5.32 17.26
CA LEU A 222 4.24 -5.45 18.73
C LEU A 222 5.09 -4.42 19.47
N HIS A 223 6.32 -4.15 19.00
CA HIS A 223 7.21 -3.18 19.62
C HIS A 223 6.63 -1.75 19.60
N SER A 224 6.09 -1.32 18.46
CA SER A 224 5.46 -0.01 18.30
C SER A 224 4.17 0.10 19.12
N LEU A 225 3.33 -0.94 19.10
CA LEU A 225 2.06 -0.97 19.83
C LEU A 225 2.28 -0.92 21.34
N TYR A 226 3.20 -1.72 21.87
CA TYR A 226 3.57 -1.63 23.29
C TYR A 226 4.20 -0.29 23.63
N GLY A 227 5.02 0.31 22.75
CA GLY A 227 5.58 1.64 22.92
C GLY A 227 4.48 2.71 23.02
N ASN A 228 3.53 2.71 22.09
CA ASN A 228 2.43 3.66 22.08
C ASN A 228 1.51 3.52 23.31
N ILE A 229 1.20 2.28 23.73
CA ILE A 229 0.42 2.04 24.95
C ILE A 229 1.21 2.49 26.19
N GLY A 230 2.50 2.25 26.22
CA GLY A 230 3.38 2.69 27.31
C GLY A 230 3.41 4.22 27.44
N ASP A 231 3.52 4.95 26.32
CA ASP A 231 3.41 6.42 26.31
C ASP A 231 2.07 6.91 26.83
N LEU A 232 0.96 6.34 26.33
CA LEU A 232 -0.40 6.66 26.80
C LEU A 232 -0.56 6.44 28.31
N CYS A 233 -0.07 5.31 28.83
CA CYS A 233 -0.09 5.01 30.26
C CYS A 233 0.74 5.99 31.07
N GLY A 234 1.90 6.39 30.55
CA GLY A 234 2.75 7.42 31.18
C GLY A 234 2.04 8.76 31.28
N ARG A 235 1.43 9.23 30.20
CA ARG A 235 0.64 10.49 30.15
C ARG A 235 -0.57 10.49 31.09
N THR A 236 -1.13 9.32 31.38
CA THR A 236 -2.30 9.17 32.29
C THR A 236 -1.92 8.79 33.72
N GLY A 237 -0.64 8.84 34.09
CA GLY A 237 -0.16 8.53 35.43
C GLY A 237 -0.13 7.03 35.78
N ARG A 238 -0.40 6.14 34.83
CA ARG A 238 -0.41 4.68 35.01
C ARG A 238 1.01 4.10 34.92
N THR A 239 1.94 4.58 35.75
CA THR A 239 3.40 4.38 35.63
C THR A 239 3.80 2.90 35.62
N SER A 240 3.20 2.05 36.47
CA SER A 240 3.54 0.63 36.53
C SER A 240 3.20 -0.11 35.23
N ILE A 241 2.05 0.21 34.62
CA ILE A 241 1.63 -0.34 33.33
C ILE A 241 2.54 0.18 32.20
N ALA A 242 2.86 1.48 32.21
CA ALA A 242 3.78 2.10 31.28
C ALA A 242 5.14 1.37 31.25
N ILE A 243 5.76 1.14 32.41
CA ILE A 243 7.03 0.43 32.54
C ILE A 243 6.92 -0.99 31.99
N THR A 244 5.82 -1.69 32.28
CA THR A 244 5.62 -3.07 31.79
C THR A 244 5.50 -3.10 30.28
N CYS A 245 4.73 -2.17 29.67
CA CYS A 245 4.58 -2.06 28.21
C CYS A 245 5.91 -1.73 27.54
N LEU A 246 6.68 -0.77 28.08
CA LEU A 246 7.99 -0.40 27.52
C LEU A 246 9.00 -1.56 27.59
N LYS A 247 8.99 -2.37 28.65
CA LYS A 247 9.80 -3.59 28.72
C LYS A 247 9.39 -4.60 27.65
N ARG A 248 8.10 -4.80 27.40
CA ARG A 248 7.60 -5.66 26.33
C ARG A 248 7.97 -5.14 24.94
N ALA A 249 7.88 -3.83 24.72
CA ALA A 249 8.35 -3.18 23.48
C ALA A 249 9.82 -3.48 23.22
N TYR A 250 10.68 -3.33 24.25
CA TYR A 250 12.09 -3.62 24.15
C TYR A 250 12.39 -5.08 23.80
N VAL A 251 11.69 -6.04 24.45
CA VAL A 251 11.83 -7.47 24.12
C VAL A 251 11.40 -7.75 22.69
N ALA A 252 10.25 -7.22 22.27
CA ALA A 252 9.73 -7.42 20.90
C ALA A 252 10.65 -6.82 19.81
N CYS A 253 11.39 -5.77 20.14
CA CYS A 253 12.40 -5.19 19.23
C CYS A 253 13.63 -6.08 19.05
N ARG A 254 14.03 -6.87 20.08
CA ARG A 254 15.21 -7.76 20.03
C ARG A 254 14.97 -9.09 19.32
N LEU A 255 13.72 -9.48 19.15
CA LEU A 255 13.34 -10.75 18.53
C LEU A 255 13.16 -10.62 16.99
N ARG A 256 13.47 -9.46 16.44
CA ARG A 256 13.55 -9.12 15.01
C ARG A 256 14.99 -9.23 14.51
#